data_96089a789e357a383d9b56dd2337dde4
#
_entry.id   96089a789e357a383d9b56dd2337dde4
#
_cell.length_a   1.000
_cell.length_b   1.000
_cell.length_c   1.000
_cell.angle_alpha   90.00
_cell.angle_beta   90.00
_cell.angle_gamma   90.00
#
_symmetry.space_group_name_H-M   'P 1'
#
loop_
_entity.id
_entity.type
_entity.pdbx_description
1 polymer ?
#
loop_
_entity_poly.entity_id
_entity_poly.type
_entity_poly.pdbx_seq_one_letter_code
_entity_poly.pdbx_strand_id
1 'polypeptide(L)'
;MLLILFQSQMLPRKRRPMLKKSFSSILVLFLTAAPALAQSVNIDLGDSGGSSTARIVQLVLLLTVLSVAPSILVMVTSFTRIAIVFSITRQALGTSQTPSNMILIALALFMTGFIMTPTFEKAWDNGLYPLIEEKIETKEAVERTTRPFKEFMLKNVREKDLKLFLDFSKTPKIEKPEDTPLTVLIPAFMISELRRAFEIGFLIFVPFLIIDMVVASVLMSMGMMMLPPSMLSMPFKLIFFVIIDGWYMLVGSLVKSFAI
;
A
#
# COMPACT_ATOMS: atom_id res chain seq x y z
N MET A 1 46.26 -46.48 -1.55
CA MET A 1 45.58 -47.01 -0.35
C MET A 1 44.41 -46.14 0.08
N LEU A 2 43.80 -45.32 -0.81
CA LEU A 2 42.67 -44.43 -0.53
C LEU A 2 41.45 -44.69 -1.42
N LEU A 3 41.51 -45.72 -2.31
CA LEU A 3 40.49 -46.07 -3.30
C LEU A 3 39.61 -47.27 -2.92
N ILE A 4 39.90 -47.93 -1.79
CA ILE A 4 39.19 -49.15 -1.33
C ILE A 4 38.12 -48.89 -0.27
N LEU A 5 38.05 -47.67 0.29
CA LEU A 5 37.07 -47.31 1.32
C LEU A 5 35.76 -46.64 0.79
N PHE A 6 35.60 -46.46 -0.53
CA PHE A 6 34.43 -45.79 -1.10
C PHE A 6 33.37 -46.74 -1.70
N GLN A 7 33.59 -48.07 -1.59
CA GLN A 7 32.75 -49.06 -2.30
C GLN A 7 31.83 -49.90 -1.38
N SER A 8 31.68 -49.55 -0.12
CA SER A 8 30.88 -50.40 0.80
C SER A 8 29.58 -49.76 1.33
N GLN A 9 29.06 -48.71 0.70
CA GLN A 9 27.82 -48.03 1.16
C GLN A 9 26.72 -47.97 0.09
N MET A 10 26.68 -48.88 -0.89
CA MET A 10 25.50 -49.00 -1.76
C MET A 10 24.64 -50.20 -1.38
N LEU A 11 23.92 -50.08 -0.27
CA LEU A 11 22.77 -50.94 -0.02
C LEU A 11 21.51 -50.33 -0.66
N PRO A 12 20.67 -51.07 -1.36
CA PRO A 12 19.48 -50.55 -2.01
C PRO A 12 18.43 -50.19 -1.01
N ARG A 13 18.14 -48.90 -0.87
CA ARG A 13 17.09 -48.37 0.01
C ARG A 13 15.72 -48.78 -0.54
N LYS A 14 15.16 -49.83 0.04
CA LYS A 14 13.81 -50.37 -0.22
C LYS A 14 12.78 -49.27 -0.08
N ARG A 15 12.31 -48.72 -1.20
CA ARG A 15 11.27 -47.68 -1.23
C ARG A 15 9.96 -48.27 -0.72
N ARG A 16 9.50 -47.79 0.44
CA ARG A 16 8.19 -48.16 1.00
C ARG A 16 7.09 -47.47 0.15
N PRO A 17 6.14 -48.21 -0.45
CA PRO A 17 5.11 -47.65 -1.33
C PRO A 17 3.94 -47.00 -0.57
N MET A 18 4.02 -46.80 0.75
CA MET A 18 2.89 -46.31 1.56
C MET A 18 2.66 -44.79 1.56
N LEU A 19 3.66 -43.97 1.18
CA LEU A 19 3.47 -42.51 1.18
C LEU A 19 2.65 -41.99 -0.02
N LYS A 20 2.65 -42.70 -1.16
CA LYS A 20 1.87 -42.25 -2.34
C LYS A 20 0.35 -42.41 -2.18
N LYS A 21 -0.12 -43.42 -1.42
CA LYS A 21 -1.55 -43.64 -1.18
C LYS A 21 -2.13 -42.63 -0.19
N SER A 22 -1.36 -42.19 0.83
CA SER A 22 -1.81 -41.18 1.80
C SER A 22 -1.97 -39.81 1.17
N PHE A 23 -1.05 -39.41 0.27
CA PHE A 23 -1.12 -38.10 -0.38
C PHE A 23 -2.30 -37.96 -1.35
N SER A 24 -2.60 -39.04 -2.08
CA SER A 24 -3.77 -39.09 -2.98
C SER A 24 -5.08 -39.06 -2.20
N SER A 25 -5.18 -39.71 -1.03
CA SER A 25 -6.38 -39.71 -0.20
C SER A 25 -6.64 -38.34 0.47
N ILE A 26 -5.57 -37.63 0.85
CA ILE A 26 -5.68 -36.28 1.43
C ILE A 26 -6.12 -35.26 0.34
N LEU A 27 -5.60 -35.39 -0.89
CA LEU A 27 -5.97 -34.55 -2.01
C LEU A 27 -7.44 -34.76 -2.42
N VAL A 28 -7.92 -36.00 -2.42
CA VAL A 28 -9.33 -36.32 -2.71
C VAL A 28 -10.26 -35.82 -1.58
N LEU A 29 -9.84 -35.89 -0.31
CA LEU A 29 -10.59 -35.36 0.81
C LEU A 29 -10.72 -33.83 0.75
N PHE A 30 -9.68 -33.12 0.27
CA PHE A 30 -9.71 -31.66 0.08
C PHE A 30 -10.60 -31.24 -1.11
N LEU A 31 -10.65 -32.03 -2.17
CA LEU A 31 -11.51 -31.76 -3.33
C LEU A 31 -13.00 -32.06 -3.08
N THR A 32 -13.32 -32.98 -2.15
CA THR A 32 -14.72 -33.31 -1.82
C THR A 32 -15.29 -32.44 -0.69
N ALA A 33 -14.46 -31.70 0.06
CA ALA A 33 -14.88 -30.79 1.13
C ALA A 33 -15.27 -29.37 0.62
N ALA A 34 -15.13 -29.10 -0.67
CA ALA A 34 -15.32 -27.76 -1.24
C ALA A 34 -16.76 -27.30 -1.58
N PRO A 35 -17.85 -28.08 -1.46
CA PRO A 35 -19.18 -27.52 -1.79
C PRO A 35 -20.04 -27.08 -0.60
N ALA A 36 -19.52 -27.03 0.63
CA ALA A 36 -20.40 -26.90 1.81
C ALA A 36 -20.42 -25.51 2.49
N LEU A 37 -19.75 -24.49 1.94
CA LEU A 37 -19.78 -23.13 2.53
C LEU A 37 -20.19 -22.06 1.50
N ALA A 38 -21.17 -22.33 0.68
CA ALA A 38 -22.03 -21.26 0.18
C ALA A 38 -22.90 -20.78 1.37
N GLN A 39 -22.31 -20.05 2.30
CA GLN A 39 -23.09 -19.24 3.22
C GLN A 39 -23.85 -18.25 2.36
N SER A 40 -25.14 -18.53 2.14
CA SER A 40 -26.06 -17.51 1.67
C SER A 40 -26.02 -16.41 2.73
N VAL A 41 -25.38 -15.29 2.40
CA VAL A 41 -25.50 -14.07 3.18
C VAL A 41 -26.95 -13.63 2.98
N ASN A 42 -27.84 -14.10 3.83
CA ASN A 42 -29.17 -13.54 3.97
C ASN A 42 -28.99 -12.16 4.62
N ILE A 43 -28.83 -11.14 3.79
CA ILE A 43 -28.97 -9.76 4.22
C ILE A 43 -30.45 -9.56 4.44
N ASP A 44 -30.90 -9.75 5.68
CA ASP A 44 -32.25 -9.42 6.09
C ASP A 44 -32.38 -7.89 6.15
N LEU A 45 -32.81 -7.32 5.06
CA LEU A 45 -33.00 -5.88 4.88
C LEU A 45 -34.36 -5.40 5.44
N GLY A 46 -34.82 -6.03 6.52
CA GLY A 46 -36.04 -5.65 7.21
C GLY A 46 -37.30 -5.82 6.38
N ASP A 47 -38.34 -6.28 7.02
CA ASP A 47 -39.68 -6.59 6.45
C ASP A 47 -40.53 -5.32 6.20
N SER A 48 -39.89 -4.25 5.69
CA SER A 48 -40.59 -3.05 5.24
C SER A 48 -40.95 -3.21 3.77
N GLY A 49 -42.25 -3.24 3.45
CA GLY A 49 -42.91 -3.51 2.16
C GLY A 49 -42.46 -2.63 0.97
N GLY A 50 -41.18 -2.49 0.78
CA GLY A 50 -40.60 -1.83 -0.39
C GLY A 50 -40.65 -2.72 -1.63
N SER A 51 -40.98 -2.16 -2.77
CA SER A 51 -40.99 -2.87 -4.05
C SER A 51 -39.67 -3.57 -4.30
N SER A 52 -39.67 -4.73 -4.95
CA SER A 52 -38.45 -5.48 -5.33
C SER A 52 -37.39 -4.59 -6.01
N THR A 53 -37.83 -3.55 -6.71
CA THR A 53 -36.98 -2.54 -7.34
C THR A 53 -36.18 -1.71 -6.32
N ALA A 54 -36.79 -1.30 -5.19
CA ALA A 54 -36.08 -0.52 -4.16
C ALA A 54 -34.99 -1.36 -3.50
N ARG A 55 -35.21 -2.66 -3.27
CA ARG A 55 -34.17 -3.58 -2.74
C ARG A 55 -33.01 -3.77 -3.71
N ILE A 56 -33.29 -3.93 -5.00
CA ILE A 56 -32.25 -4.03 -6.04
C ILE A 56 -31.41 -2.76 -6.07
N VAL A 57 -32.04 -1.58 -6.05
CA VAL A 57 -31.32 -0.29 -6.03
C VAL A 57 -30.44 -0.16 -4.79
N GLN A 58 -30.93 -0.56 -3.61
CA GLN A 58 -30.17 -0.52 -2.36
C GLN A 58 -28.94 -1.46 -2.40
N LEU A 59 -29.10 -2.68 -2.94
CA LEU A 59 -27.99 -3.62 -3.12
C LEU A 59 -26.95 -3.09 -4.12
N VAL A 60 -27.39 -2.52 -5.24
CA VAL A 60 -26.47 -1.91 -6.22
C VAL A 60 -25.71 -0.75 -5.60
N LEU A 61 -26.39 0.12 -4.85
CA LEU A 61 -25.74 1.20 -4.10
C LEU A 61 -24.71 0.69 -3.10
N LEU A 62 -25.07 -0.33 -2.30
CA LEU A 62 -24.15 -0.94 -1.34
C LEU A 62 -22.89 -1.50 -2.03
N LEU A 63 -23.08 -2.26 -3.12
CA LEU A 63 -21.97 -2.81 -3.88
C LEU A 63 -21.09 -1.70 -4.50
N THR A 64 -21.71 -0.63 -4.99
CA THR A 64 -20.99 0.51 -5.54
C THR A 64 -20.15 1.19 -4.45
N VAL A 65 -20.70 1.45 -3.29
CA VAL A 65 -19.97 2.03 -2.15
C VAL A 65 -18.82 1.11 -1.71
N LEU A 66 -19.10 -0.20 -1.59
CA LEU A 66 -18.08 -1.18 -1.19
C LEU A 66 -16.93 -1.29 -2.19
N SER A 67 -17.20 -1.14 -3.50
CA SER A 67 -16.16 -1.19 -4.53
C SER A 67 -15.29 0.08 -4.56
N VAL A 68 -15.82 1.23 -4.15
CA VAL A 68 -15.09 2.52 -4.11
C VAL A 68 -14.36 2.74 -2.77
N ALA A 69 -14.83 2.13 -1.69
CA ALA A 69 -14.28 2.30 -0.35
C ALA A 69 -12.74 2.09 -0.26
N PRO A 70 -12.14 1.03 -0.86
CA PRO A 70 -10.69 0.85 -0.82
C PRO A 70 -9.93 2.02 -1.47
N SER A 71 -10.44 2.57 -2.56
CA SER A 71 -9.84 3.72 -3.25
C SER A 71 -9.87 4.97 -2.37
N ILE A 72 -10.98 5.22 -1.68
CA ILE A 72 -11.10 6.35 -0.75
C ILE A 72 -10.10 6.19 0.39
N LEU A 73 -9.99 5.00 1.00
CA LEU A 73 -9.03 4.74 2.08
C LEU A 73 -7.58 5.03 1.64
N VAL A 74 -7.21 4.61 0.44
CA VAL A 74 -5.88 4.90 -0.13
C VAL A 74 -5.66 6.41 -0.26
N MET A 75 -6.68 7.17 -0.67
CA MET A 75 -6.58 8.61 -0.91
C MET A 75 -6.49 9.46 0.38
N VAL A 76 -7.06 8.99 1.50
CA VAL A 76 -7.11 9.75 2.76
C VAL A 76 -6.04 9.32 3.77
N THR A 77 -5.15 8.42 3.39
CA THR A 77 -4.09 7.87 4.25
C THR A 77 -2.69 8.22 3.75
N SER A 78 -1.66 7.77 4.48
CA SER A 78 -0.25 7.91 4.09
C SER A 78 0.18 7.04 2.90
N PHE A 79 -0.67 6.14 2.41
CA PHE A 79 -0.36 5.15 1.39
C PHE A 79 0.20 5.77 0.10
N THR A 80 -0.44 6.83 -0.39
CA THR A 80 -0.08 7.45 -1.68
C THR A 80 1.38 7.92 -1.69
N ARG A 81 1.83 8.64 -0.67
CA ARG A 81 3.22 9.10 -0.56
C ARG A 81 4.20 7.93 -0.54
N ILE A 82 3.94 6.93 0.30
CA ILE A 82 4.82 5.77 0.50
C ILE A 82 4.95 4.96 -0.79
N ALA A 83 3.83 4.65 -1.44
CA ALA A 83 3.80 3.86 -2.67
C ALA A 83 4.57 4.55 -3.81
N ILE A 84 4.40 5.86 -3.97
CA ILE A 84 5.10 6.64 -5.00
C ILE A 84 6.60 6.69 -4.71
N VAL A 85 7.00 6.95 -3.46
CA VAL A 85 8.43 7.00 -3.09
C VAL A 85 9.09 5.65 -3.33
N PHE A 86 8.46 4.54 -2.97
CA PHE A 86 8.99 3.21 -3.27
C PHE A 86 9.11 2.94 -4.77
N SER A 87 8.13 3.39 -5.56
CA SER A 87 8.18 3.26 -7.02
C SER A 87 9.34 4.06 -7.61
N ILE A 88 9.56 5.30 -7.15
CA ILE A 88 10.67 6.15 -7.59
C ILE A 88 12.01 5.54 -7.15
N THR A 89 12.12 5.02 -5.93
CA THR A 89 13.33 4.35 -5.44
C THR A 89 13.72 3.17 -6.32
N ARG A 90 12.76 2.31 -6.68
CA ARG A 90 13.00 1.19 -7.61
C ARG A 90 13.50 1.68 -8.97
N GLN A 91 12.91 2.73 -9.50
CA GLN A 91 13.34 3.33 -10.76
C GLN A 91 14.77 3.92 -10.66
N ALA A 92 15.09 4.59 -9.56
CA ALA A 92 16.41 5.17 -9.30
C ALA A 92 17.51 4.10 -9.26
N LEU A 93 17.21 2.92 -8.68
CA LEU A 93 18.11 1.76 -8.65
C LEU A 93 18.34 1.13 -10.04
N GLY A 94 17.54 1.49 -11.04
CA GLY A 94 17.62 0.92 -12.39
C GLY A 94 17.02 -0.49 -12.50
N THR A 95 16.35 -0.96 -11.47
CA THR A 95 15.70 -2.29 -11.47
C THR A 95 14.28 -2.18 -12.01
N SER A 96 13.98 -2.81 -13.15
CA SER A 96 12.66 -2.72 -13.80
C SER A 96 11.58 -3.54 -13.08
N GLN A 97 11.95 -4.67 -12.44
CA GLN A 97 10.99 -5.62 -11.90
C GLN A 97 11.26 -6.07 -10.46
N THR A 98 12.41 -5.74 -9.89
CA THR A 98 12.80 -6.17 -8.53
C THR A 98 13.03 -4.97 -7.63
N PRO A 99 12.35 -4.86 -6.47
CA PRO A 99 11.26 -5.70 -5.96
C PRO A 99 9.99 -5.63 -6.81
N SER A 100 9.18 -6.72 -6.82
CA SER A 100 7.92 -6.73 -7.58
C SER A 100 6.92 -5.69 -7.07
N ASN A 101 5.98 -5.24 -7.92
CA ASN A 101 4.93 -4.29 -7.50
C ASN A 101 4.16 -4.79 -6.28
N MET A 102 3.89 -6.09 -6.21
CA MET A 102 3.18 -6.69 -5.09
C MET A 102 3.91 -6.50 -3.76
N ILE A 103 5.24 -6.69 -3.75
CA ILE A 103 6.07 -6.50 -2.55
C ILE A 103 6.07 -5.03 -2.12
N LEU A 104 6.23 -4.09 -3.06
CA LEU A 104 6.22 -2.66 -2.75
C LEU A 104 4.86 -2.19 -2.23
N ILE A 105 3.76 -2.67 -2.83
CA ILE A 105 2.40 -2.36 -2.37
C ILE A 105 2.16 -2.95 -0.98
N ALA A 106 2.53 -4.21 -0.75
CA ALA A 106 2.40 -4.84 0.56
C ALA A 106 3.18 -4.07 1.64
N LEU A 107 4.43 -3.71 1.37
CA LEU A 107 5.24 -2.91 2.29
C LEU A 107 4.62 -1.53 2.54
N ALA A 108 4.12 -0.86 1.49
CA ALA A 108 3.42 0.42 1.62
C ALA A 108 2.15 0.31 2.48
N LEU A 109 1.38 -0.78 2.33
CA LEU A 109 0.19 -1.04 3.16
C LEU A 109 0.55 -1.27 4.62
N PHE A 110 1.58 -2.09 4.92
CA PHE A 110 2.02 -2.31 6.29
C PHE A 110 2.52 -1.01 6.95
N MET A 111 3.31 -0.22 6.24
CA MET A 111 3.75 1.08 6.73
C MET A 111 2.58 2.04 6.93
N THR A 112 1.62 2.05 6.02
CA THR A 112 0.41 2.85 6.15
C THR A 112 -0.36 2.44 7.40
N GLY A 113 -0.57 1.14 7.62
CA GLY A 113 -1.20 0.62 8.83
C GLY A 113 -0.50 1.12 10.10
N PHE A 114 0.83 1.01 10.12
CA PHE A 114 1.64 1.48 11.25
C PHE A 114 1.49 2.99 11.51
N ILE A 115 1.60 3.82 10.47
CA ILE A 115 1.49 5.28 10.57
C ILE A 115 0.08 5.72 10.96
N MET A 116 -0.94 5.03 10.42
CA MET A 116 -2.34 5.38 10.63
C MET A 116 -2.97 4.73 11.86
N THR A 117 -2.25 3.86 12.60
CA THR A 117 -2.75 3.20 13.81
C THR A 117 -3.48 4.18 14.76
N PRO A 118 -2.88 5.32 15.18
CA PRO A 118 -3.55 6.24 16.10
C PRO A 118 -4.81 6.88 15.50
N THR A 119 -4.86 7.04 14.17
CA THR A 119 -6.04 7.57 13.48
C THR A 119 -7.16 6.52 13.42
N PHE A 120 -6.82 5.27 13.14
CA PHE A 120 -7.77 4.16 13.13
C PHE A 120 -8.34 3.88 14.52
N GLU A 121 -7.50 3.89 15.56
CA GLU A 121 -7.95 3.72 16.95
C GLU A 121 -8.95 4.80 17.33
N LYS A 122 -8.64 6.08 17.09
CA LYS A 122 -9.58 7.18 17.34
C LYS A 122 -10.89 7.05 16.58
N ALA A 123 -10.83 6.62 15.32
CA ALA A 123 -12.02 6.42 14.48
C ALA A 123 -12.89 5.26 15.01
N TRP A 124 -12.24 4.20 15.48
CA TRP A 124 -12.91 3.08 16.10
C TRP A 124 -13.58 3.47 17.43
N ASP A 125 -12.80 4.00 18.37
CA ASP A 125 -13.27 4.28 19.73
C ASP A 125 -14.34 5.37 19.79
N ASN A 126 -14.20 6.42 18.97
CA ASN A 126 -15.11 7.57 19.00
C ASN A 126 -16.33 7.42 18.08
N GLY A 127 -16.24 6.59 17.04
CA GLY A 127 -17.27 6.49 16.01
C GLY A 127 -17.89 5.09 15.90
N LEU A 128 -17.11 4.09 15.45
CA LEU A 128 -17.64 2.77 15.15
C LEU A 128 -18.07 1.98 16.39
N TYR A 129 -17.28 2.00 17.44
CA TYR A 129 -17.58 1.28 18.67
C TYR A 129 -18.86 1.77 19.36
N PRO A 130 -19.08 3.09 19.55
CA PRO A 130 -20.35 3.59 20.10
C PRO A 130 -21.57 3.33 19.21
N LEU A 131 -21.38 3.25 17.87
CA LEU A 131 -22.46 2.87 16.96
C LEU A 131 -22.88 1.40 17.15
N ILE A 132 -21.89 0.50 17.29
CA ILE A 132 -22.14 -0.93 17.53
C ILE A 132 -22.87 -1.13 18.89
N GLU A 133 -22.55 -0.31 19.89
CA GLU A 133 -23.22 -0.30 21.18
C GLU A 133 -24.58 0.44 21.18
N GLU A 134 -25.04 0.90 20.01
CA GLU A 134 -26.31 1.64 19.83
C GLU A 134 -26.39 2.94 20.69
N LYS A 135 -25.23 3.49 21.08
CA LYS A 135 -25.14 4.72 21.90
C LYS A 135 -25.28 6.01 21.10
N ILE A 136 -25.01 5.94 19.79
CA ILE A 136 -25.09 7.08 18.89
C ILE A 136 -25.80 6.70 17.59
N GLU A 137 -26.38 7.69 16.93
CA GLU A 137 -27.03 7.51 15.64
C GLU A 137 -25.99 7.37 14.50
N THR A 138 -26.40 6.72 13.39
CA THR A 138 -25.54 6.50 12.21
C THR A 138 -24.92 7.79 11.68
N LYS A 139 -25.67 8.89 11.66
CA LYS A 139 -25.18 10.18 11.17
C LYS A 139 -24.03 10.70 12.02
N GLU A 140 -24.17 10.66 13.32
CA GLU A 140 -23.15 11.08 14.28
C GLU A 140 -21.93 10.14 14.25
N ALA A 141 -22.16 8.83 14.09
CA ALA A 141 -21.09 7.85 13.94
C ALA A 141 -20.21 8.13 12.72
N VAL A 142 -20.80 8.45 11.57
CA VAL A 142 -20.07 8.83 10.36
C VAL A 142 -19.22 10.07 10.59
N GLU A 143 -19.77 11.09 11.24
CA GLU A 143 -19.02 12.31 11.55
C GLU A 143 -17.85 12.04 12.50
N ARG A 144 -18.07 11.30 13.58
CA ARG A 144 -17.05 10.94 14.57
C ARG A 144 -15.98 10.02 14.00
N THR A 145 -16.34 9.10 13.09
CA THR A 145 -15.39 8.20 12.41
C THR A 145 -14.53 8.95 11.40
N THR A 146 -15.08 9.91 10.66
CA THR A 146 -14.34 10.65 9.63
C THR A 146 -13.44 11.75 10.21
N ARG A 147 -13.75 12.26 11.38
CA ARG A 147 -13.00 13.34 12.04
C ARG A 147 -11.51 13.06 12.22
N PRO A 148 -11.05 11.91 12.74
CA PRO A 148 -9.62 11.61 12.86
C PRO A 148 -8.87 11.61 11.52
N PHE A 149 -9.49 11.14 10.45
CA PHE A 149 -8.91 11.20 9.09
C PHE A 149 -8.82 12.64 8.59
N LYS A 150 -9.81 13.46 8.88
CA LYS A 150 -9.81 14.88 8.53
C LYS A 150 -8.69 15.62 9.28
N GLU A 151 -8.51 15.36 10.57
CA GLU A 151 -7.40 15.90 11.37
C GLU A 151 -6.04 15.49 10.80
N PHE A 152 -5.89 14.21 10.42
CA PHE A 152 -4.67 13.72 9.77
C PHE A 152 -4.38 14.43 8.44
N MET A 153 -5.38 14.58 7.59
CA MET A 153 -5.23 15.28 6.30
C MET A 153 -4.90 16.76 6.52
N LEU A 154 -5.57 17.45 7.43
CA LEU A 154 -5.30 18.87 7.75
C LEU A 154 -3.89 19.09 8.27
N LYS A 155 -3.37 18.18 9.09
CA LYS A 155 -1.98 18.24 9.59
C LYS A 155 -0.95 18.07 8.46
N ASN A 156 -1.30 17.34 7.40
CA ASN A 156 -0.37 16.99 6.33
C ASN A 156 -0.59 17.78 5.03
N VAL A 157 -1.75 18.41 4.82
CA VAL A 157 -2.01 19.25 3.65
C VAL A 157 -1.18 20.54 3.71
N ARG A 158 -0.72 21.03 2.55
CA ARG A 158 -0.05 22.33 2.46
C ARG A 158 -1.10 23.43 2.30
N GLU A 159 -0.91 24.52 3.03
CA GLU A 159 -1.82 25.68 2.97
C GLU A 159 -2.09 26.18 1.55
N LYS A 160 -1.04 26.19 0.71
CA LYS A 160 -1.15 26.62 -0.71
C LYS A 160 -2.14 25.75 -1.49
N ASP A 161 -2.08 24.42 -1.30
CA ASP A 161 -2.94 23.50 -2.03
C ASP A 161 -4.37 23.55 -1.48
N LEU A 162 -4.52 23.67 -0.18
CA LEU A 162 -5.82 23.85 0.45
C LEU A 162 -6.51 25.15 -0.02
N LYS A 163 -5.76 26.26 -0.04
CA LYS A 163 -6.27 27.55 -0.54
C LYS A 163 -6.73 27.47 -1.99
N LEU A 164 -5.98 26.80 -2.85
CA LEU A 164 -6.35 26.61 -4.26
C LEU A 164 -7.74 25.98 -4.41
N PHE A 165 -8.03 24.91 -3.68
CA PHE A 165 -9.33 24.24 -3.77
C PHE A 165 -10.45 25.00 -3.05
N LEU A 166 -10.13 25.75 -2.02
CA LEU A 166 -11.09 26.66 -1.38
C LEU A 166 -11.53 27.76 -2.36
N ASP A 167 -10.59 28.36 -3.07
CA ASP A 167 -10.89 29.41 -4.06
C ASP A 167 -11.77 28.87 -5.20
N PHE A 168 -11.56 27.63 -5.64
CA PHE A 168 -12.40 26.99 -6.68
C PHE A 168 -13.79 26.59 -6.18
N SER A 169 -13.91 26.17 -4.93
CA SER A 169 -15.17 25.67 -4.38
C SER A 169 -16.21 26.73 -4.09
N LYS A 170 -15.85 28.04 -4.18
CA LYS A 170 -16.70 29.16 -3.78
C LYS A 170 -17.29 29.00 -2.37
N THR A 171 -16.63 28.23 -1.53
CA THR A 171 -17.05 27.99 -0.15
C THR A 171 -16.96 29.30 0.63
N PRO A 172 -17.94 29.66 1.47
CA PRO A 172 -17.84 30.81 2.35
C PRO A 172 -16.54 30.73 3.16
N LYS A 173 -15.99 31.91 3.56
CA LYS A 173 -14.78 31.96 4.38
C LYS A 173 -14.90 30.99 5.55
N ILE A 174 -14.04 29.98 5.55
CA ILE A 174 -13.96 28.97 6.62
C ILE A 174 -13.18 29.64 7.75
N GLU A 175 -13.83 29.81 8.90
CA GLU A 175 -13.19 30.42 10.08
C GLU A 175 -12.20 29.45 10.75
N LYS A 176 -12.50 28.16 10.72
CA LYS A 176 -11.67 27.11 11.33
C LYS A 176 -11.28 26.06 10.29
N PRO A 177 -10.00 25.66 10.22
CA PRO A 177 -9.56 24.60 9.33
C PRO A 177 -10.35 23.29 9.45
N GLU A 178 -10.85 23.03 10.67
CA GLU A 178 -11.67 21.85 10.97
C GLU A 178 -13.02 21.84 10.23
N ASP A 179 -13.54 22.99 9.81
CA ASP A 179 -14.81 23.10 9.10
C ASP A 179 -14.66 22.87 7.58
N THR A 180 -13.42 22.66 7.09
CA THR A 180 -13.16 22.41 5.67
C THR A 180 -13.94 21.20 5.16
N PRO A 181 -14.74 21.32 4.09
CA PRO A 181 -15.44 20.17 3.51
C PRO A 181 -14.47 19.10 2.99
N LEU A 182 -14.80 17.82 3.15
CA LEU A 182 -13.98 16.72 2.65
C LEU A 182 -13.79 16.78 1.13
N THR A 183 -14.78 17.29 0.39
CA THR A 183 -14.72 17.48 -1.06
C THR A 183 -13.61 18.44 -1.51
N VAL A 184 -13.21 19.36 -0.65
CA VAL A 184 -12.10 20.31 -0.84
C VAL A 184 -10.80 19.74 -0.28
N LEU A 185 -10.88 19.14 0.92
CA LEU A 185 -9.71 18.67 1.65
C LEU A 185 -9.04 17.47 0.98
N ILE A 186 -9.82 16.48 0.50
CA ILE A 186 -9.25 15.25 -0.11
C ILE A 186 -8.40 15.59 -1.34
N PRO A 187 -8.86 16.33 -2.36
CA PRO A 187 -8.03 16.65 -3.51
C PRO A 187 -6.84 17.55 -3.16
N ALA A 188 -7.00 18.49 -2.22
CA ALA A 188 -5.89 19.32 -1.73
C ALA A 188 -4.80 18.47 -1.05
N PHE A 189 -5.22 17.54 -0.20
CA PHE A 189 -4.31 16.59 0.46
C PHE A 189 -3.60 15.70 -0.55
N MET A 190 -4.32 15.13 -1.54
CA MET A 190 -3.72 14.28 -2.58
C MET A 190 -2.63 15.00 -3.35
N ILE A 191 -2.86 16.25 -3.78
CA ILE A 191 -1.83 17.04 -4.49
C ILE A 191 -0.63 17.32 -3.57
N SER A 192 -0.88 17.61 -2.30
CA SER A 192 0.17 17.82 -1.30
C SER A 192 1.02 16.56 -1.10
N GLU A 193 0.39 15.38 -1.02
CA GLU A 193 1.07 14.09 -0.90
C GLU A 193 1.88 13.72 -2.15
N LEU A 194 1.30 13.93 -3.34
CA LEU A 194 2.01 13.75 -4.61
C LEU A 194 3.28 14.62 -4.66
N ARG A 195 3.15 15.89 -4.33
CA ARG A 195 4.30 16.79 -4.34
C ARG A 195 5.38 16.36 -3.35
N ARG A 196 5.02 16.04 -2.10
CA ARG A 196 5.98 15.56 -1.11
C ARG A 196 6.64 14.25 -1.53
N ALA A 197 5.87 13.35 -2.13
CA ALA A 197 6.41 12.10 -2.67
C ALA A 197 7.45 12.35 -3.76
N PHE A 198 7.20 13.30 -4.67
CA PHE A 198 8.15 13.68 -5.71
C PHE A 198 9.37 14.42 -5.14
N GLU A 199 9.20 15.28 -4.14
CA GLU A 199 10.32 15.95 -3.47
C GLU A 199 11.27 14.94 -2.80
N ILE A 200 10.72 13.97 -2.05
CA ILE A 200 11.49 12.88 -1.43
C ILE A 200 12.12 12.00 -2.52
N GLY A 201 11.34 11.61 -3.51
CA GLY A 201 11.79 10.79 -4.62
C GLY A 201 12.94 11.42 -5.41
N PHE A 202 12.88 12.72 -5.64
CA PHE A 202 13.96 13.48 -6.28
C PHE A 202 15.25 13.42 -5.45
N LEU A 203 15.18 13.66 -4.15
CA LEU A 203 16.35 13.57 -3.27
C LEU A 203 16.99 12.18 -3.28
N ILE A 204 16.17 11.12 -3.33
CA ILE A 204 16.64 9.75 -3.46
C ILE A 204 17.29 9.51 -4.82
N PHE A 205 16.76 10.11 -5.88
CA PHE A 205 17.24 9.91 -7.25
C PHE A 205 18.62 10.53 -7.49
N VAL A 206 18.92 11.66 -6.85
CA VAL A 206 20.16 12.43 -7.07
C VAL A 206 21.43 11.59 -6.93
N PRO A 207 21.69 10.84 -5.85
CA PRO A 207 22.91 10.04 -5.73
C PRO A 207 23.04 8.97 -6.83
N PHE A 208 21.94 8.38 -7.25
CA PHE A 208 21.95 7.38 -8.32
C PHE A 208 22.20 8.01 -9.69
N LEU A 209 21.73 9.23 -9.91
CA LEU A 209 22.01 9.99 -11.12
C LEU A 209 23.52 10.31 -11.22
N ILE A 210 24.16 10.65 -10.11
CA ILE A 210 25.62 10.89 -10.06
C ILE A 210 26.37 9.61 -10.46
N ILE A 211 25.96 8.44 -9.95
CA ILE A 211 26.57 7.17 -10.34
C ILE A 211 26.42 6.92 -11.84
N ASP A 212 25.22 7.17 -12.41
CA ASP A 212 25.01 7.04 -13.85
C ASP A 212 25.93 7.93 -14.66
N MET A 213 26.09 9.20 -14.25
CA MET A 213 26.96 10.17 -14.93
C MET A 213 28.42 9.75 -14.89
N VAL A 214 28.91 9.29 -13.72
CA VAL A 214 30.31 8.84 -13.57
C VAL A 214 30.57 7.63 -14.46
N VAL A 215 29.69 6.61 -14.43
CA VAL A 215 29.84 5.42 -15.27
C VAL A 215 29.79 5.79 -16.76
N ALA A 216 28.85 6.66 -17.16
CA ALA A 216 28.75 7.11 -18.54
C ALA A 216 30.03 7.85 -19.00
N SER A 217 30.61 8.71 -18.17
CA SER A 217 31.83 9.44 -18.46
C SER A 217 33.03 8.50 -18.65
N VAL A 218 33.16 7.49 -17.79
CA VAL A 218 34.24 6.45 -17.91
C VAL A 218 34.06 5.66 -19.20
N LEU A 219 32.88 5.18 -19.54
CA LEU A 219 32.62 4.42 -20.75
C LEU A 219 32.93 5.23 -22.01
N MET A 220 32.50 6.50 -22.03
CA MET A 220 32.78 7.39 -23.18
C MET A 220 34.29 7.63 -23.34
N SER A 221 35.04 7.79 -22.23
CA SER A 221 36.49 7.96 -22.30
C SER A 221 37.22 6.73 -22.83
N MET A 222 36.66 5.53 -22.62
CA MET A 222 37.19 4.27 -23.14
C MET A 222 36.75 3.98 -24.59
N GLY A 223 35.96 4.87 -25.22
CA GLY A 223 35.42 4.67 -26.56
C GLY A 223 34.27 3.67 -26.68
N MET A 224 33.72 3.23 -25.54
CA MET A 224 32.61 2.19 -25.48
C MET A 224 31.25 2.84 -25.66
N MET A 225 31.01 3.58 -26.74
CA MET A 225 29.75 4.31 -26.96
C MET A 225 28.52 3.41 -27.24
N MET A 226 28.72 2.15 -27.62
CA MET A 226 27.60 1.24 -27.94
C MET A 226 26.98 0.56 -26.74
N LEU A 227 27.61 0.59 -25.58
CA LEU A 227 27.08 -0.03 -24.37
C LEU A 227 26.20 0.97 -23.61
N PRO A 228 24.94 0.60 -23.24
CA PRO A 228 24.07 1.48 -22.48
C PRO A 228 24.64 1.67 -21.05
N PRO A 229 24.99 2.90 -20.64
CA PRO A 229 25.59 3.18 -19.33
C PRO A 229 24.71 2.71 -18.15
N SER A 230 23.39 2.76 -18.32
CA SER A 230 22.42 2.37 -17.28
C SER A 230 22.50 0.89 -16.89
N MET A 231 22.87 0.00 -17.82
CA MET A 231 23.06 -1.42 -17.50
C MET A 231 24.31 -1.68 -16.68
N LEU A 232 25.37 -0.92 -16.94
CA LEU A 232 26.64 -1.07 -16.23
C LEU A 232 26.64 -0.33 -14.88
N SER A 233 25.87 0.73 -14.73
CA SER A 233 25.73 1.44 -13.47
C SER A 233 24.87 0.72 -12.43
N MET A 234 23.92 -0.14 -12.87
CA MET A 234 22.99 -0.83 -11.96
C MET A 234 23.67 -1.60 -10.82
N PRO A 235 24.70 -2.44 -11.04
CA PRO A 235 25.41 -3.10 -9.93
C PRO A 235 25.99 -2.13 -8.92
N PHE A 236 26.58 -1.02 -9.35
CA PHE A 236 27.13 -0.01 -8.47
C PHE A 236 26.06 0.68 -7.64
N LYS A 237 24.91 0.98 -8.22
CA LYS A 237 23.75 1.54 -7.52
C LYS A 237 23.25 0.59 -6.42
N LEU A 238 23.14 -0.71 -6.73
CA LEU A 238 22.71 -1.71 -5.74
C LEU A 238 23.70 -1.82 -4.58
N ILE A 239 25.01 -1.91 -4.89
CA ILE A 239 26.08 -1.97 -3.87
C ILE A 239 26.01 -0.72 -3.00
N PHE A 240 25.95 0.47 -3.59
CA PHE A 240 25.83 1.73 -2.87
C PHE A 240 24.61 1.73 -1.94
N PHE A 241 23.45 1.35 -2.45
CA PHE A 241 22.21 1.32 -1.67
C PHE A 241 22.26 0.37 -0.47
N VAL A 242 22.94 -0.79 -0.63
CA VAL A 242 23.15 -1.75 0.45
C VAL A 242 24.15 -1.22 1.50
N ILE A 243 25.27 -0.60 1.06
CA ILE A 243 26.30 -0.07 1.97
C ILE A 243 25.74 1.04 2.88
N ILE A 244 24.86 1.91 2.35
CA ILE A 244 24.27 3.00 3.14
C ILE A 244 23.04 2.56 3.95
N ASP A 245 22.70 1.27 3.95
CA ASP A 245 21.45 0.74 4.53
C ASP A 245 20.20 1.48 4.02
N GLY A 246 20.09 1.56 2.69
CA GLY A 246 19.13 2.41 2.00
C GLY A 246 17.67 2.13 2.38
N TRP A 247 17.28 0.86 2.61
CA TRP A 247 15.91 0.54 3.05
C TRP A 247 15.59 1.10 4.43
N TYR A 248 16.53 0.98 5.38
CA TYR A 248 16.36 1.52 6.73
C TYR A 248 16.21 3.04 6.72
N MET A 249 17.09 3.72 5.99
CA MET A 249 17.04 5.18 5.84
C MET A 249 15.77 5.64 5.18
N LEU A 250 15.32 4.95 4.12
CA LEU A 250 14.11 5.28 3.37
C LEU A 250 12.86 5.13 4.24
N VAL A 251 12.68 3.98 4.89
CA VAL A 251 11.55 3.68 5.77
C VAL A 251 11.52 4.65 6.95
N GLY A 252 12.67 4.85 7.62
CA GLY A 252 12.77 5.77 8.75
C GLY A 252 12.45 7.21 8.38
N SER A 253 12.91 7.68 7.21
CA SER A 253 12.65 9.01 6.68
C SER A 253 11.15 9.21 6.35
N LEU A 254 10.53 8.20 5.73
CA LEU A 254 9.11 8.23 5.41
C LEU A 254 8.24 8.29 6.67
N VAL A 255 8.51 7.47 7.66
CA VAL A 255 7.77 7.49 8.94
C VAL A 255 7.90 8.86 9.60
N LYS A 256 9.13 9.38 9.72
CA LYS A 256 9.36 10.72 10.30
C LYS A 256 8.69 11.85 9.52
N SER A 257 8.48 11.69 8.22
CA SER A 257 7.86 12.72 7.38
C SER A 257 6.38 12.95 7.67
N PHE A 258 5.72 12.06 8.41
CA PHE A 258 4.33 12.21 8.86
C PHE A 258 4.22 12.77 10.28
N ALA A 259 5.33 13.19 10.89
CA ALA A 259 5.39 13.78 12.23
C ALA A 259 4.64 12.94 13.29
N ILE A 260 5.02 11.66 13.35
CA ILE A 260 4.62 10.76 14.43
C ILE A 260 5.57 10.96 15.60
#